data_557b2e4e5fabbf9ec089c09812a8df48
#
_entry.id   557b2e4e5fabbf9ec089c09812a8df48
#
_cell.length_a   1.000
_cell.length_b   1.000
_cell.length_c   1.000
_cell.angle_alpha   90.00
_cell.angle_beta   90.00
_cell.angle_gamma   90.00
#
_symmetry.space_group_name_H-M   'P 1'
#
loop_
_entity.id
_entity.type
_entity.pdbx_description
1 polymer ?
#
loop_
_entity_poly.entity_id
_entity_poly.type
_entity_poly.pdbx_seq_one_letter_code
_entity_poly.pdbx_strand_id
1 'polypeptide(L)'
;MNKKIAIVGAGFSGAVIANQLAQAGYTVEVFESRPHIAGNCHSERDAETGVMLHVYGPHIFHTDNERAWEFVNRYAEFKPYVNRVKAITKGQVFTLPINLLTINQFFGKTMGPAEAEEFLQSLGDKTIENPTTFEEQALRFVGRELYEAFFKTYTVKQWGLEPSELPASILKRLPVRFNYDDNYFSHKYQGMPAEGYTALVENIINVPGVTVHLNTRFDPDLKSDYEHVFYSGPIDAWFKHAEGRLPYRTLDFETFRATGDYQGNAVINYCDNEKPYTRITEHKHFSPWEKHEKTICYAEYSRQCEEKDIPYYPIRQNREKAMLELYVNKAQNEPNVTFVGRLGTYRYLDMDVTIAEALATSDKFLESARTNARMPAFTIDPMA
;
A
#
# COMPACT_ATOMS: atom_id res chain seq x y z
N MET A 1 30.92 -15.05 -18.54
CA MET A 1 30.12 -15.81 -17.61
C MET A 1 28.69 -15.26 -17.69
N ASN A 2 27.69 -16.12 -17.80
CA ASN A 2 26.30 -15.69 -17.89
C ASN A 2 25.90 -15.17 -16.48
N LYS A 3 25.73 -13.86 -16.35
CA LYS A 3 25.45 -13.22 -15.07
C LYS A 3 23.98 -13.45 -14.69
N LYS A 4 23.73 -14.42 -13.84
CA LYS A 4 22.41 -14.87 -13.45
C LYS A 4 21.97 -14.22 -12.15
N ILE A 5 20.81 -13.58 -12.16
CA ILE A 5 20.21 -12.88 -11.02
C ILE A 5 18.95 -13.61 -10.59
N ALA A 6 18.76 -13.81 -9.29
CA ALA A 6 17.49 -14.25 -8.72
C ALA A 6 16.70 -13.06 -8.17
N ILE A 7 15.39 -13.07 -8.44
CA ILE A 7 14.45 -12.13 -7.87
C ILE A 7 13.34 -12.92 -7.19
N VAL A 8 13.12 -12.66 -5.92
CA VAL A 8 12.10 -13.33 -5.12
C VAL A 8 10.91 -12.42 -4.91
N GLY A 9 9.79 -12.78 -5.53
CA GLY A 9 8.54 -12.04 -5.59
C GLY A 9 8.34 -11.32 -6.94
N ALA A 10 7.19 -11.55 -7.57
CA ALA A 10 6.78 -10.96 -8.84
C ALA A 10 5.79 -9.79 -8.69
N GLY A 11 5.85 -9.05 -7.57
CA GLY A 11 5.19 -7.75 -7.39
C GLY A 11 5.96 -6.63 -8.08
N PHE A 12 5.54 -5.37 -7.90
CA PHE A 12 6.20 -4.22 -8.55
C PHE A 12 7.70 -4.14 -8.29
N SER A 13 8.17 -4.35 -7.04
CA SER A 13 9.61 -4.32 -6.76
C SER A 13 10.39 -5.29 -7.62
N GLY A 14 9.96 -6.57 -7.66
CA GLY A 14 10.65 -7.60 -8.41
C GLY A 14 10.53 -7.40 -9.93
N ALA A 15 9.34 -7.05 -10.42
CA ALA A 15 9.10 -6.85 -11.85
C ALA A 15 9.94 -5.69 -12.42
N VAL A 16 10.03 -4.56 -11.71
CA VAL A 16 10.82 -3.40 -12.12
C VAL A 16 12.31 -3.74 -12.15
N ILE A 17 12.83 -4.39 -11.11
CA ILE A 17 14.24 -4.79 -11.05
C ILE A 17 14.53 -5.82 -12.15
N ALA A 18 13.65 -6.81 -12.36
CA ALA A 18 13.81 -7.79 -13.45
C ALA A 18 13.92 -7.12 -14.82
N ASN A 19 13.02 -6.19 -15.10
CA ASN A 19 13.01 -5.41 -16.33
C ASN A 19 14.35 -4.66 -16.56
N GLN A 20 14.77 -3.88 -15.56
CA GLN A 20 15.97 -3.04 -15.68
C GLN A 20 17.25 -3.87 -15.85
N LEU A 21 17.38 -4.96 -15.11
CA LEU A 21 18.56 -5.81 -15.19
C LEU A 21 18.61 -6.65 -16.47
N ALA A 22 17.46 -7.14 -16.94
CA ALA A 22 17.40 -7.85 -18.24
C ALA A 22 17.74 -6.93 -19.40
N GLN A 23 17.25 -5.68 -19.40
CA GLN A 23 17.64 -4.67 -20.38
C GLN A 23 19.15 -4.33 -20.35
N ALA A 24 19.79 -4.48 -19.19
CA ALA A 24 21.24 -4.34 -19.03
C ALA A 24 22.03 -5.62 -19.38
N GLY A 25 21.38 -6.67 -19.89
CA GLY A 25 22.01 -7.89 -20.39
C GLY A 25 22.21 -9.00 -19.36
N TYR A 26 21.55 -8.91 -18.19
CA TYR A 26 21.55 -10.01 -17.22
C TYR A 26 20.50 -11.07 -17.58
N THR A 27 20.75 -12.32 -17.23
CA THR A 27 19.73 -13.37 -17.20
C THR A 27 19.06 -13.35 -15.84
N VAL A 28 17.73 -13.18 -15.81
CA VAL A 28 16.97 -12.98 -14.59
C VAL A 28 15.95 -14.10 -14.40
N GLU A 29 15.97 -14.73 -13.24
CA GLU A 29 14.95 -15.69 -12.80
C GLU A 29 14.13 -15.08 -11.68
N VAL A 30 12.83 -15.01 -11.90
CA VAL A 30 11.87 -14.49 -10.92
C VAL A 30 11.09 -15.64 -10.31
N PHE A 31 11.09 -15.74 -8.98
CA PHE A 31 10.42 -16.78 -8.22
C PHE A 31 9.21 -16.18 -7.50
N GLU A 32 8.03 -16.66 -7.82
CA GLU A 32 6.77 -16.24 -7.18
C GLU A 32 6.07 -17.46 -6.57
N SER A 33 5.78 -17.36 -5.28
CA SER A 33 5.13 -18.45 -4.54
C SER A 33 3.65 -18.62 -4.87
N ARG A 34 3.00 -17.58 -5.41
CA ARG A 34 1.59 -17.57 -5.82
C ARG A 34 1.43 -18.06 -7.26
N PRO A 35 0.19 -18.41 -7.67
CA PRO A 35 -0.11 -18.80 -9.05
C PRO A 35 -0.19 -17.62 -10.02
N HIS A 36 0.10 -16.39 -9.58
CA HIS A 36 -0.04 -15.16 -10.34
C HIS A 36 1.07 -14.16 -10.00
N ILE A 37 1.35 -13.24 -10.91
CA ILE A 37 2.22 -12.08 -10.73
C ILE A 37 1.47 -10.90 -10.08
N ALA A 38 2.13 -9.75 -9.98
CA ALA A 38 1.65 -8.47 -9.45
C ALA A 38 1.50 -8.41 -7.91
N GLY A 39 1.81 -9.49 -7.18
CA GLY A 39 1.74 -9.48 -5.71
C GLY A 39 0.35 -9.06 -5.20
N ASN A 40 0.31 -8.14 -4.22
CA ASN A 40 -0.97 -7.64 -3.69
C ASN A 40 -1.69 -6.64 -4.64
N CYS A 41 -1.06 -6.24 -5.75
CA CYS A 41 -1.71 -5.43 -6.78
C CYS A 41 -2.39 -6.29 -7.86
N HIS A 42 -2.42 -7.62 -7.70
CA HIS A 42 -3.07 -8.51 -8.65
C HIS A 42 -4.52 -8.12 -8.88
N SER A 43 -4.88 -8.02 -10.16
CA SER A 43 -6.23 -7.71 -10.63
C SER A 43 -6.63 -8.73 -11.68
N GLU A 44 -7.92 -9.05 -11.72
CA GLU A 44 -8.51 -9.95 -12.68
C GLU A 44 -9.94 -9.52 -13.03
N ARG A 45 -10.49 -10.03 -14.13
CA ARG A 45 -11.89 -9.82 -14.48
C ARG A 45 -12.77 -10.81 -13.71
N ASP A 46 -13.73 -10.30 -12.95
CA ASP A 46 -14.74 -11.16 -12.34
C ASP A 46 -15.58 -11.84 -13.43
N ALA A 47 -15.61 -13.18 -13.38
CA ALA A 47 -16.23 -13.99 -14.43
C ALA A 47 -17.74 -13.77 -14.61
N GLU A 48 -18.44 -13.31 -13.55
CA GLU A 48 -19.91 -13.10 -13.60
C GLU A 48 -20.26 -11.67 -14.03
N THR A 49 -19.50 -10.68 -13.59
CA THR A 49 -19.85 -9.26 -13.83
C THR A 49 -19.00 -8.62 -14.94
N GLY A 50 -17.85 -9.22 -15.29
CA GLY A 50 -16.85 -8.64 -16.19
C GLY A 50 -16.08 -7.45 -15.60
N VAL A 51 -16.40 -7.04 -14.38
CA VAL A 51 -15.75 -5.91 -13.69
C VAL A 51 -14.30 -6.25 -13.36
N MET A 52 -13.39 -5.30 -13.52
CA MET A 52 -12.01 -5.42 -13.07
C MET A 52 -11.97 -5.47 -11.55
N LEU A 53 -11.58 -6.61 -10.99
CA LEU A 53 -11.49 -6.88 -9.57
C LEU A 53 -10.07 -6.67 -9.07
N HIS A 54 -9.89 -5.89 -8.01
CA HIS A 54 -8.65 -5.80 -7.26
C HIS A 54 -8.67 -6.87 -6.16
N VAL A 55 -8.05 -8.00 -6.44
CA VAL A 55 -8.20 -9.24 -5.64
C VAL A 55 -7.83 -9.05 -4.17
N TYR A 56 -6.80 -8.25 -3.91
CA TYR A 56 -6.27 -7.99 -2.56
C TYR A 56 -6.63 -6.59 -2.03
N GLY A 57 -7.80 -6.08 -2.43
CA GLY A 57 -8.27 -4.76 -2.06
C GLY A 57 -7.88 -3.66 -3.05
N PRO A 58 -8.49 -2.48 -2.93
CA PRO A 58 -8.37 -1.43 -3.92
C PRO A 58 -6.96 -0.84 -3.94
N HIS A 59 -6.42 -0.69 -5.14
CA HIS A 59 -5.17 -0.01 -5.41
C HIS A 59 -5.42 1.09 -6.44
N ILE A 60 -5.08 2.32 -6.13
CA ILE A 60 -5.18 3.49 -7.02
C ILE A 60 -3.77 4.03 -7.20
N PHE A 61 -3.33 4.22 -8.45
CA PHE A 61 -2.02 4.78 -8.72
C PHE A 61 -2.05 6.30 -8.61
N HIS A 62 -1.15 6.84 -7.78
CA HIS A 62 -0.96 8.26 -7.60
C HIS A 62 0.51 8.56 -7.31
N THR A 63 1.05 9.66 -7.80
CA THR A 63 2.45 10.03 -7.60
C THR A 63 2.75 11.48 -7.94
N ASP A 64 3.76 12.06 -7.29
CA ASP A 64 4.46 13.27 -7.73
C ASP A 64 5.82 12.95 -8.38
N ASN A 65 6.21 11.66 -8.38
CA ASN A 65 7.48 11.20 -8.95
C ASN A 65 7.35 11.03 -10.46
N GLU A 66 7.92 11.95 -11.23
CA GLU A 66 7.88 11.92 -12.70
C GLU A 66 8.51 10.66 -13.28
N ARG A 67 9.65 10.19 -12.73
CA ARG A 67 10.32 8.98 -13.20
C ARG A 67 9.44 7.73 -13.05
N ALA A 68 8.75 7.59 -11.92
CA ALA A 68 7.82 6.49 -11.69
C ALA A 68 6.61 6.58 -12.64
N TRP A 69 6.05 7.77 -12.82
CA TRP A 69 4.94 7.99 -13.75
C TRP A 69 5.32 7.69 -15.20
N GLU A 70 6.44 8.23 -15.68
CA GLU A 70 6.94 7.94 -17.03
C GLU A 70 7.24 6.44 -17.24
N PHE A 71 7.78 5.79 -16.19
CA PHE A 71 8.08 4.37 -16.26
C PHE A 71 6.81 3.55 -16.49
N VAL A 72 5.77 3.69 -15.66
CA VAL A 72 4.56 2.86 -15.78
C VAL A 72 3.79 3.13 -17.08
N ASN A 73 3.81 4.37 -17.58
CA ASN A 73 3.16 4.75 -18.84
C ASN A 73 3.83 4.16 -20.10
N ARG A 74 5.04 3.60 -20.00
CA ARG A 74 5.66 2.83 -21.09
C ARG A 74 5.03 1.44 -21.25
N TYR A 75 4.39 0.93 -20.19
CA TYR A 75 3.91 -0.45 -20.11
C TYR A 75 2.39 -0.60 -20.04
N ALA A 76 1.67 0.49 -19.79
CA ALA A 76 0.21 0.50 -19.82
C ALA A 76 -0.35 1.88 -20.17
N GLU A 77 -1.54 1.89 -20.76
CA GLU A 77 -2.34 3.11 -20.86
C GLU A 77 -2.98 3.41 -19.50
N PHE A 78 -2.70 4.59 -18.94
CA PHE A 78 -3.36 5.07 -17.73
C PHE A 78 -4.55 5.95 -18.08
N LYS A 79 -5.74 5.57 -17.61
CA LYS A 79 -6.92 6.40 -17.66
C LYS A 79 -6.93 7.37 -16.47
N PRO A 80 -7.25 8.65 -16.67
CA PRO A 80 -7.39 9.61 -15.58
C PRO A 80 -8.44 9.11 -14.56
N TYR A 81 -8.04 9.04 -13.30
CA TYR A 81 -8.93 8.64 -12.22
C TYR A 81 -8.56 9.37 -10.93
N VAL A 82 -9.56 10.01 -10.32
CA VAL A 82 -9.42 10.68 -9.02
C VAL A 82 -10.25 9.94 -7.99
N ASN A 83 -9.59 9.40 -6.97
CA ASN A 83 -10.27 8.68 -5.90
C ASN A 83 -11.01 9.66 -4.97
N ARG A 84 -12.31 9.41 -4.77
CA ARG A 84 -13.16 10.14 -3.83
C ARG A 84 -13.78 9.16 -2.85
N VAL A 85 -13.37 9.26 -1.60
CA VAL A 85 -13.81 8.36 -0.53
C VAL A 85 -14.95 9.02 0.25
N LYS A 86 -15.93 8.24 0.64
CA LYS A 86 -17.00 8.64 1.56
C LYS A 86 -16.83 7.95 2.91
N ALA A 87 -17.42 8.51 3.94
CA ALA A 87 -17.51 7.91 5.26
C ALA A 87 -18.95 7.89 5.75
N ILE A 88 -19.34 6.81 6.41
CA ILE A 88 -20.60 6.70 7.12
C ILE A 88 -20.31 6.76 8.63
N THR A 89 -20.96 7.66 9.31
CA THR A 89 -20.97 7.78 10.77
C THR A 89 -22.23 8.49 11.22
N LYS A 90 -22.77 8.13 12.37
CA LYS A 90 -24.00 8.71 12.95
C LYS A 90 -25.20 8.72 11.97
N GLY A 91 -25.30 7.67 11.14
CA GLY A 91 -26.38 7.54 10.14
C GLY A 91 -26.32 8.53 8.98
N GLN A 92 -25.20 9.21 8.73
CA GLN A 92 -24.99 10.17 7.67
C GLN A 92 -23.76 9.82 6.83
N VAL A 93 -23.76 10.30 5.58
CA VAL A 93 -22.65 10.13 4.63
C VAL A 93 -21.88 11.45 4.54
N PHE A 94 -20.56 11.36 4.68
CA PHE A 94 -19.63 12.50 4.61
C PHE A 94 -18.58 12.28 3.53
N THR A 95 -17.94 13.36 3.06
CA THR A 95 -16.78 13.28 2.17
C THR A 95 -15.47 13.12 2.96
N LEU A 96 -14.50 12.36 2.43
CA LEU A 96 -13.14 12.25 2.94
C LEU A 96 -12.12 12.63 1.85
N PRO A 97 -10.95 13.18 2.24
CA PRO A 97 -10.56 13.56 3.61
C PRO A 97 -11.49 14.62 4.21
N ILE A 98 -11.45 14.79 5.53
CA ILE A 98 -12.25 15.84 6.20
C ILE A 98 -11.93 17.18 5.55
N ASN A 99 -12.95 17.83 4.98
CA ASN A 99 -12.84 19.07 4.24
C ASN A 99 -13.91 20.07 4.70
N LEU A 100 -13.97 21.26 4.10
CA LEU A 100 -14.89 22.32 4.50
C LEU A 100 -16.36 21.87 4.40
N LEU A 101 -16.72 21.03 3.40
CA LEU A 101 -18.07 20.46 3.32
C LEU A 101 -18.35 19.52 4.50
N THR A 102 -17.42 18.62 4.81
CA THR A 102 -17.52 17.67 5.93
C THR A 102 -17.68 18.40 7.26
N ILE A 103 -16.86 19.43 7.51
CA ILE A 103 -16.89 20.24 8.73
C ILE A 103 -18.25 20.94 8.87
N ASN A 104 -18.68 21.65 7.82
CA ASN A 104 -19.94 22.38 7.84
C ASN A 104 -21.15 21.46 8.01
N GLN A 105 -21.19 20.34 7.29
CA GLN A 105 -22.25 19.34 7.39
C GLN A 105 -22.31 18.71 8.78
N PHE A 106 -21.15 18.32 9.33
CA PHE A 106 -21.10 17.64 10.62
C PHE A 106 -21.55 18.52 11.77
N PHE A 107 -21.19 19.81 11.77
CA PHE A 107 -21.55 20.76 12.81
C PHE A 107 -22.82 21.59 12.51
N GLY A 108 -23.47 21.36 11.36
CA GLY A 108 -24.66 22.12 10.96
C GLY A 108 -24.38 23.61 10.74
N LYS A 109 -23.24 23.95 10.17
CA LYS A 109 -22.74 25.32 9.99
C LYS A 109 -22.53 25.66 8.50
N THR A 110 -22.27 26.92 8.22
CA THR A 110 -21.96 27.46 6.89
C THR A 110 -20.72 28.35 6.93
N MET A 111 -19.68 27.86 7.60
CA MET A 111 -18.44 28.60 7.78
C MET A 111 -17.63 28.70 6.49
N GLY A 112 -16.96 29.83 6.30
CA GLY A 112 -15.88 29.98 5.32
C GLY A 112 -14.57 29.32 5.80
N PRO A 113 -13.51 29.27 4.94
CA PRO A 113 -12.25 28.62 5.26
C PRO A 113 -11.61 29.07 6.58
N ALA A 114 -11.44 30.37 6.79
CA ALA A 114 -10.83 30.91 8.00
C ALA A 114 -11.67 30.63 9.27
N GLU A 115 -13.00 30.80 9.16
CA GLU A 115 -13.92 30.51 10.27
C GLU A 115 -13.88 29.04 10.67
N ALA A 116 -13.82 28.12 9.70
CA ALA A 116 -13.74 26.68 9.96
C ALA A 116 -12.40 26.30 10.60
N GLU A 117 -11.30 26.95 10.18
CA GLU A 117 -9.99 26.75 10.79
C GLU A 117 -9.96 27.21 12.25
N GLU A 118 -10.42 28.43 12.53
CA GLU A 118 -10.53 28.96 13.90
C GLU A 118 -11.46 28.10 14.76
N PHE A 119 -12.59 27.67 14.18
CA PHE A 119 -13.53 26.80 14.89
C PHE A 119 -12.89 25.46 15.26
N LEU A 120 -12.22 24.75 14.37
CA LEU A 120 -11.55 23.50 14.71
C LEU A 120 -10.39 23.71 15.70
N GLN A 121 -9.62 24.79 15.57
CA GLN A 121 -8.60 25.15 16.55
C GLN A 121 -9.19 25.39 17.94
N SER A 122 -10.43 25.89 18.03
CA SER A 122 -11.13 26.08 19.31
C SER A 122 -11.59 24.79 19.95
N LEU A 123 -11.87 23.75 19.14
CA LEU A 123 -12.28 22.41 19.60
C LEU A 123 -11.09 21.54 20.02
N GLY A 124 -9.90 21.86 19.53
CA GLY A 124 -8.68 21.11 19.83
C GLY A 124 -8.28 21.19 21.29
N ASP A 125 -7.86 20.07 21.87
CA ASP A 125 -7.39 20.00 23.26
C ASP A 125 -6.00 20.60 23.39
N LYS A 126 -5.93 21.82 23.88
CA LYS A 126 -4.67 22.59 24.04
C LYS A 126 -3.86 22.16 25.26
N THR A 127 -4.40 21.33 26.13
CA THR A 127 -3.63 20.75 27.26
C THR A 127 -2.62 19.72 26.80
N ILE A 128 -2.83 19.17 25.60
CA ILE A 128 -1.90 18.24 24.97
C ILE A 128 -0.83 19.03 24.23
N GLU A 129 0.31 19.28 24.83
CA GLU A 129 1.39 20.08 24.22
C GLU A 129 2.16 19.30 23.14
N ASN A 130 2.56 18.05 23.45
CA ASN A 130 3.37 17.20 22.59
C ASN A 130 2.70 15.84 22.41
N PRO A 131 1.80 15.68 21.43
CA PRO A 131 1.09 14.44 21.22
C PRO A 131 2.06 13.32 20.78
N THR A 132 2.02 12.21 21.48
CA THR A 132 2.82 11.01 21.23
C THR A 132 1.99 9.88 20.61
N THR A 133 0.68 9.87 20.91
CA THR A 133 -0.26 8.87 20.41
C THR A 133 -1.19 9.43 19.32
N PHE A 134 -1.77 8.52 18.55
CA PHE A 134 -2.79 8.85 17.54
C PHE A 134 -3.98 9.60 18.19
N GLU A 135 -4.45 9.13 19.35
CA GLU A 135 -5.55 9.76 20.07
C GLU A 135 -5.22 11.20 20.46
N GLU A 136 -4.08 11.42 21.11
CA GLU A 136 -3.63 12.75 21.50
C GLU A 136 -3.50 13.69 20.29
N GLN A 137 -2.93 13.19 19.19
CA GLN A 137 -2.81 13.95 17.94
C GLN A 137 -4.18 14.33 17.38
N ALA A 138 -5.14 13.39 17.37
CA ALA A 138 -6.49 13.65 16.88
C ALA A 138 -7.23 14.65 17.76
N LEU A 139 -7.22 14.46 19.10
CA LEU A 139 -7.86 15.36 20.04
C LEU A 139 -7.31 16.78 19.95
N ARG A 140 -5.99 16.92 19.80
CA ARG A 140 -5.35 18.23 19.64
C ARG A 140 -5.71 18.90 18.31
N PHE A 141 -5.81 18.14 17.22
CA PHE A 141 -5.92 18.66 15.86
C PHE A 141 -7.35 18.88 15.39
N VAL A 142 -8.27 17.93 15.66
CA VAL A 142 -9.65 17.99 15.18
C VAL A 142 -10.69 18.07 16.29
N GLY A 143 -10.28 17.93 17.55
CA GLY A 143 -11.18 17.90 18.69
C GLY A 143 -11.90 16.56 18.87
N ARG A 144 -12.57 16.41 20.02
CA ARG A 144 -13.20 15.16 20.47
C ARG A 144 -14.30 14.67 19.53
N GLU A 145 -15.16 15.55 19.07
CA GLU A 145 -16.35 15.16 18.30
C GLU A 145 -15.97 14.54 16.94
N LEU A 146 -15.05 15.15 16.20
CA LEU A 146 -14.56 14.58 14.93
C LEU A 146 -13.69 13.34 15.16
N TYR A 147 -12.88 13.34 16.22
CA TYR A 147 -12.11 12.15 16.60
C TYR A 147 -13.00 10.95 16.85
N GLU A 148 -14.04 11.08 17.68
CA GLU A 148 -14.96 9.98 17.98
C GLU A 148 -15.77 9.54 16.75
N ALA A 149 -16.17 10.49 15.88
CA ALA A 149 -17.00 10.18 14.73
C ALA A 149 -16.25 9.52 13.57
N PHE A 150 -15.02 9.94 13.26
CA PHE A 150 -14.34 9.54 12.04
C PHE A 150 -13.11 8.66 12.27
N PHE A 151 -12.46 8.77 13.44
CA PHE A 151 -11.15 8.16 13.64
C PHE A 151 -11.16 7.00 14.63
N LYS A 152 -11.75 7.17 15.81
CA LYS A 152 -11.61 6.23 16.92
C LYS A 152 -12.00 4.80 16.53
N THR A 153 -13.26 4.58 16.20
CA THR A 153 -13.77 3.24 15.88
C THR A 153 -13.17 2.67 14.61
N TYR A 154 -12.99 3.50 13.58
CA TYR A 154 -12.34 3.07 12.35
C TYR A 154 -10.91 2.59 12.61
N THR A 155 -10.15 3.32 13.42
CA THR A 155 -8.78 2.95 13.79
C THR A 155 -8.73 1.63 14.55
N VAL A 156 -9.63 1.42 15.52
CA VAL A 156 -9.73 0.14 16.24
C VAL A 156 -10.03 -1.02 15.29
N LYS A 157 -11.00 -0.86 14.38
CA LYS A 157 -11.29 -1.89 13.36
C LYS A 157 -10.09 -2.18 12.45
N GLN A 158 -9.39 -1.13 11.99
CA GLN A 158 -8.27 -1.26 11.06
C GLN A 158 -7.02 -1.86 11.71
N TRP A 159 -6.68 -1.42 12.92
CA TRP A 159 -5.43 -1.79 13.57
C TRP A 159 -5.58 -2.85 14.66
N GLY A 160 -6.80 -3.07 15.19
CA GLY A 160 -7.03 -3.98 16.31
C GLY A 160 -6.41 -3.50 17.63
N LEU A 161 -6.12 -2.20 17.73
CA LEU A 161 -5.50 -1.53 18.86
C LEU A 161 -6.26 -0.24 19.17
N GLU A 162 -6.24 0.17 20.43
CA GLU A 162 -6.79 1.46 20.80
C GLU A 162 -5.93 2.60 20.21
N PRO A 163 -6.53 3.72 19.78
CA PRO A 163 -5.78 4.86 19.26
C PRO A 163 -4.72 5.43 20.21
N SER A 164 -4.88 5.24 21.52
CA SER A 164 -3.88 5.59 22.52
C SER A 164 -2.63 4.70 22.52
N GLU A 165 -2.68 3.53 21.86
CA GLU A 165 -1.55 2.62 21.71
C GLU A 165 -0.78 2.83 20.40
N LEU A 166 -1.34 3.62 19.48
CA LEU A 166 -0.76 3.88 18.16
C LEU A 166 0.06 5.18 18.16
N PRO A 167 1.16 5.26 17.42
CA PRO A 167 1.96 6.48 17.36
C PRO A 167 1.25 7.63 16.63
N ALA A 168 1.45 8.86 17.07
CA ALA A 168 0.89 10.08 16.48
C ALA A 168 1.19 10.24 14.98
N SER A 169 2.29 9.65 14.49
CA SER A 169 2.70 9.71 13.08
C SER A 169 1.69 9.11 12.10
N ILE A 170 0.82 8.21 12.56
CA ILE A 170 -0.23 7.60 11.73
C ILE A 170 -1.26 8.66 11.29
N LEU A 171 -1.65 9.58 12.19
CA LEU A 171 -2.63 10.63 11.88
C LEU A 171 -2.07 11.72 10.95
N LYS A 172 -0.76 11.95 10.94
CA LYS A 172 -0.14 12.94 10.04
C LYS A 172 -0.43 12.71 8.56
N ARG A 173 -0.89 11.49 8.21
CA ARG A 173 -1.25 11.11 6.82
C ARG A 173 -2.69 11.47 6.45
N LEU A 174 -3.53 11.91 7.37
CA LEU A 174 -4.94 12.23 7.15
C LEU A 174 -5.12 13.76 7.18
N PRO A 175 -5.03 14.47 6.05
CA PRO A 175 -5.14 15.92 6.01
C PRO A 175 -6.57 16.37 6.33
N VAL A 176 -6.70 17.46 7.07
CA VAL A 176 -7.92 18.28 7.12
C VAL A 176 -7.75 19.43 6.15
N ARG A 177 -8.77 19.72 5.35
CA ARG A 177 -8.75 20.77 4.33
C ARG A 177 -9.81 21.82 4.62
N PHE A 178 -9.40 23.08 4.62
CA PHE A 178 -10.32 24.22 4.78
C PHE A 178 -10.78 24.75 3.41
N ASN A 179 -11.04 23.84 2.49
CA ASN A 179 -11.64 24.09 1.18
C ASN A 179 -12.56 22.93 0.81
N TYR A 180 -13.20 22.96 -0.36
CA TYR A 180 -14.11 21.91 -0.83
C TYR A 180 -13.44 20.80 -1.65
N ASP A 181 -12.11 20.68 -1.61
CA ASP A 181 -11.40 19.62 -2.30
C ASP A 181 -11.61 18.27 -1.59
N ASP A 182 -12.33 17.37 -2.25
CA ASP A 182 -12.60 16.00 -1.81
C ASP A 182 -11.77 14.93 -2.53
N ASN A 183 -10.75 15.33 -3.29
CA ASN A 183 -9.80 14.41 -3.88
C ASN A 183 -9.04 13.70 -2.76
N TYR A 184 -9.08 12.36 -2.71
CA TYR A 184 -8.44 11.62 -1.62
C TYR A 184 -6.92 11.81 -1.58
N PHE A 185 -6.29 11.83 -2.75
CA PHE A 185 -4.86 12.13 -2.92
C PHE A 185 -4.66 13.55 -3.48
N SER A 186 -3.53 14.17 -3.15
CA SER A 186 -3.13 15.49 -3.65
C SER A 186 -2.04 15.44 -4.71
N HIS A 187 -1.61 14.25 -5.13
CA HIS A 187 -0.54 14.06 -6.09
C HIS A 187 -0.92 14.55 -7.50
N LYS A 188 0.09 15.03 -8.23
CA LYS A 188 -0.04 15.57 -9.58
C LYS A 188 -0.58 14.55 -10.59
N TYR A 189 -0.07 13.32 -10.51
CA TYR A 189 -0.44 12.23 -11.39
C TYR A 189 -1.32 11.23 -10.65
N GLN A 190 -2.49 10.96 -11.20
CA GLN A 190 -3.44 10.00 -10.64
C GLN A 190 -4.14 9.27 -11.78
N GLY A 191 -4.26 7.95 -11.69
CA GLY A 191 -4.89 7.18 -12.75
C GLY A 191 -4.97 5.69 -12.43
N MET A 192 -5.67 4.98 -13.31
CA MET A 192 -5.80 3.53 -13.25
C MET A 192 -5.32 2.94 -14.57
N PRO A 193 -4.54 1.84 -14.55
CA PRO A 193 -4.18 1.14 -15.78
C PRO A 193 -5.44 0.55 -16.42
N ALA A 194 -5.65 0.84 -17.70
CA ALA A 194 -6.88 0.48 -18.43
C ALA A 194 -7.21 -1.03 -18.36
N GLU A 195 -6.18 -1.88 -18.45
CA GLU A 195 -6.28 -3.34 -18.41
C GLU A 195 -5.92 -3.95 -17.05
N GLY A 196 -5.88 -3.12 -15.98
CA GLY A 196 -5.56 -3.54 -14.64
C GLY A 196 -4.05 -3.68 -14.35
N TYR A 197 -3.73 -3.87 -13.08
CA TYR A 197 -2.33 -3.91 -12.60
C TYR A 197 -1.61 -5.20 -12.99
N THR A 198 -2.32 -6.32 -13.13
CA THR A 198 -1.68 -7.57 -13.56
C THR A 198 -1.12 -7.46 -14.97
N ALA A 199 -1.90 -6.90 -15.90
CA ALA A 199 -1.43 -6.65 -17.26
C ALA A 199 -0.26 -5.65 -17.30
N LEU A 200 -0.29 -4.59 -16.47
CA LEU A 200 0.84 -3.67 -16.33
C LEU A 200 2.12 -4.40 -15.89
N VAL A 201 2.04 -5.21 -14.84
CA VAL A 201 3.20 -5.96 -14.32
C VAL A 201 3.67 -7.01 -15.33
N GLU A 202 2.74 -7.67 -16.03
CA GLU A 202 3.07 -8.61 -17.11
C GLU A 202 3.88 -7.91 -18.22
N ASN A 203 3.45 -6.76 -18.69
CA ASN A 203 4.18 -5.99 -19.68
C ASN A 203 5.55 -5.51 -19.20
N ILE A 204 5.70 -5.18 -17.91
CA ILE A 204 7.00 -4.82 -17.32
C ILE A 204 7.94 -6.02 -17.33
N ILE A 205 7.48 -7.20 -16.93
CA ILE A 205 8.34 -8.37 -16.72
C ILE A 205 8.56 -9.19 -17.99
N ASN A 206 7.70 -9.04 -19.01
CA ASN A 206 7.76 -9.75 -20.28
C ASN A 206 8.81 -9.13 -21.22
N VAL A 207 10.07 -9.23 -20.84
CA VAL A 207 11.21 -8.76 -21.62
C VAL A 207 12.22 -9.90 -21.85
N PRO A 208 12.97 -9.91 -22.96
CA PRO A 208 13.99 -10.92 -23.21
C PRO A 208 14.99 -11.01 -22.06
N GLY A 209 15.31 -12.23 -21.64
CA GLY A 209 16.24 -12.49 -20.53
C GLY A 209 15.58 -12.69 -19.17
N VAL A 210 14.27 -12.52 -19.05
CA VAL A 210 13.50 -12.81 -17.82
C VAL A 210 12.76 -14.15 -17.97
N THR A 211 12.87 -14.99 -16.94
CA THR A 211 12.08 -16.20 -16.78
C THR A 211 11.32 -16.13 -15.44
N VAL A 212 10.00 -16.37 -15.45
CA VAL A 212 9.15 -16.32 -14.27
C VAL A 212 8.72 -17.73 -13.87
N HIS A 213 8.95 -18.08 -12.61
CA HIS A 213 8.56 -19.36 -12.00
C HIS A 213 7.43 -19.10 -11.00
N LEU A 214 6.18 -19.32 -11.42
CA LEU A 214 5.00 -19.25 -10.53
C LEU A 214 4.89 -20.52 -9.67
N ASN A 215 4.11 -20.43 -8.60
CA ASN A 215 3.95 -21.53 -7.62
C ASN A 215 5.28 -22.06 -7.09
N THR A 216 6.32 -21.22 -7.09
CA THR A 216 7.70 -21.62 -6.76
C THR A 216 8.23 -20.75 -5.63
N ARG A 217 8.44 -21.34 -4.47
CA ARG A 217 9.11 -20.67 -3.34
C ARG A 217 10.63 -20.77 -3.54
N PHE A 218 11.31 -19.64 -3.46
CA PHE A 218 12.77 -19.61 -3.51
C PHE A 218 13.35 -20.22 -2.24
N ASP A 219 14.32 -21.11 -2.38
CA ASP A 219 15.11 -21.64 -1.27
C ASP A 219 16.37 -20.77 -1.08
N PRO A 220 16.54 -20.10 0.08
CA PRO A 220 17.73 -19.29 0.36
C PRO A 220 19.05 -20.06 0.24
N ASP A 221 19.05 -21.38 0.36
CA ASP A 221 20.25 -22.21 0.21
C ASP A 221 20.75 -22.23 -1.25
N LEU A 222 19.90 -21.88 -2.24
CA LEU A 222 20.27 -21.76 -3.66
C LEU A 222 20.92 -20.42 -4.02
N LYS A 223 21.08 -19.49 -3.08
CA LYS A 223 21.60 -18.13 -3.38
C LYS A 223 22.99 -18.14 -4.03
N SER A 224 23.81 -19.16 -3.75
CA SER A 224 25.15 -19.30 -4.32
C SER A 224 25.15 -19.58 -5.84
N ASP A 225 24.02 -20.00 -6.42
CA ASP A 225 23.87 -20.27 -7.84
C ASP A 225 23.67 -18.98 -8.66
N TYR A 226 23.50 -17.85 -7.96
CA TYR A 226 23.25 -16.54 -8.52
C TYR A 226 24.34 -15.53 -8.16
N GLU A 227 24.62 -14.61 -9.05
CA GLU A 227 25.53 -13.47 -8.79
C GLU A 227 24.96 -12.59 -7.65
N HIS A 228 23.62 -12.40 -7.64
CA HIS A 228 22.92 -11.63 -6.65
C HIS A 228 21.45 -12.06 -6.51
N VAL A 229 20.88 -11.86 -5.33
CA VAL A 229 19.47 -12.13 -5.03
C VAL A 229 18.79 -10.84 -4.57
N PHE A 230 17.69 -10.46 -5.23
CA PHE A 230 16.78 -9.42 -4.73
C PHE A 230 15.58 -10.08 -4.07
N TYR A 231 15.39 -9.82 -2.79
CA TYR A 231 14.37 -10.49 -1.98
C TYR A 231 13.28 -9.51 -1.55
N SER A 232 12.03 -9.72 -2.00
CA SER A 232 10.87 -8.91 -1.64
C SER A 232 9.88 -9.62 -0.71
N GLY A 233 10.20 -10.82 -0.24
CA GLY A 233 9.42 -11.51 0.79
C GLY A 233 9.63 -10.93 2.18
N PRO A 234 8.91 -11.42 3.22
CA PRO A 234 9.10 -10.98 4.60
C PRO A 234 10.55 -11.21 5.06
N ILE A 235 11.18 -10.14 5.58
CA ILE A 235 12.61 -10.20 5.99
C ILE A 235 12.88 -11.29 7.03
N ASP A 236 11.99 -11.46 8.00
CA ASP A 236 12.09 -12.49 9.04
C ASP A 236 12.00 -13.91 8.47
N ALA A 237 11.25 -14.11 7.38
CA ALA A 237 11.14 -15.41 6.72
C ALA A 237 12.45 -15.84 6.05
N TRP A 238 13.26 -14.90 5.52
CA TRP A 238 14.59 -15.19 5.01
C TRP A 238 15.49 -15.84 6.06
N PHE A 239 15.39 -15.35 7.30
CA PHE A 239 16.14 -15.86 8.44
C PHE A 239 15.40 -16.95 9.23
N LYS A 240 14.39 -17.62 8.62
CA LYS A 240 13.63 -18.71 9.26
C LYS A 240 13.05 -18.30 10.62
N HIS A 241 12.67 -17.03 10.77
CA HIS A 241 12.11 -16.42 11.99
C HIS A 241 13.00 -16.53 13.23
N ALA A 242 14.33 -16.50 13.06
CA ALA A 242 15.28 -16.74 14.14
C ALA A 242 15.17 -15.76 15.34
N GLU A 243 14.66 -14.52 15.10
CA GLU A 243 14.41 -13.52 16.16
C GLU A 243 12.91 -13.39 16.50
N GLY A 244 12.08 -14.30 16.01
CA GLY A 244 10.61 -14.24 16.10
C GLY A 244 9.95 -13.72 14.82
N ARG A 245 8.61 -13.84 14.76
CA ARG A 245 7.83 -13.34 13.62
C ARG A 245 7.55 -11.86 13.78
N LEU A 246 7.82 -11.10 12.74
CA LEU A 246 7.41 -9.70 12.64
C LEU A 246 5.90 -9.64 12.39
N PRO A 247 5.13 -8.90 13.20
CA PRO A 247 3.68 -8.87 13.07
C PRO A 247 3.21 -7.99 11.92
N TYR A 248 2.15 -8.46 11.26
CA TYR A 248 1.43 -7.75 10.21
C TYR A 248 -0.07 -7.73 10.49
N ARG A 249 -0.77 -6.82 9.86
CA ARG A 249 -2.23 -6.93 9.64
C ARG A 249 -2.47 -7.70 8.36
N THR A 250 -3.55 -8.50 8.35
CA THR A 250 -4.12 -9.10 7.15
C THR A 250 -5.53 -8.59 6.91
N LEU A 251 -6.06 -8.82 5.72
CA LEU A 251 -7.40 -8.43 5.32
C LEU A 251 -8.19 -9.66 4.86
N ASP A 252 -9.42 -9.77 5.35
CA ASP A 252 -10.42 -10.70 4.81
C ASP A 252 -11.45 -9.90 4.01
N PHE A 253 -11.93 -10.48 2.91
CA PHE A 253 -12.91 -9.86 2.04
C PHE A 253 -14.15 -10.75 1.92
N GLU A 254 -15.28 -10.23 2.36
CA GLU A 254 -16.59 -10.83 2.04
C GLU A 254 -17.03 -10.28 0.68
N THR A 255 -17.10 -11.19 -0.31
CA THR A 255 -17.42 -10.86 -1.69
C THR A 255 -18.90 -10.99 -1.95
N PHE A 256 -19.51 -9.98 -2.55
CA PHE A 256 -20.90 -10.04 -3.00
C PHE A 256 -21.12 -9.26 -4.30
N ARG A 257 -22.22 -9.54 -4.99
CA ARG A 257 -22.58 -8.93 -6.25
C ARG A 257 -23.98 -8.33 -6.18
N ALA A 258 -24.23 -7.30 -7.00
CA ALA A 258 -25.53 -6.66 -7.13
C ALA A 258 -25.81 -6.28 -8.58
N THR A 259 -27.07 -6.01 -8.91
CA THR A 259 -27.50 -5.42 -10.17
C THR A 259 -27.49 -3.89 -10.03
N GLY A 260 -26.98 -3.21 -11.03
CA GLY A 260 -26.79 -1.77 -10.97
C GLY A 260 -25.60 -1.36 -10.08
N ASP A 261 -25.77 -0.27 -9.34
CA ASP A 261 -24.85 0.17 -8.29
C ASP A 261 -25.29 -0.35 -6.94
N TYR A 262 -24.34 -0.75 -6.10
CA TYR A 262 -24.62 -1.09 -4.72
C TYR A 262 -24.60 0.14 -3.80
N GLN A 263 -23.55 0.95 -3.90
CA GLN A 263 -23.34 2.13 -3.05
C GLN A 263 -23.11 3.43 -3.85
N GLY A 264 -22.89 3.34 -5.17
CA GLY A 264 -22.71 4.48 -6.05
C GLY A 264 -21.39 5.24 -5.87
N ASN A 265 -20.40 4.60 -5.23
CA ASN A 265 -19.05 5.15 -5.04
C ASN A 265 -18.04 4.01 -4.89
N ALA A 266 -16.80 4.25 -5.31
CA ALA A 266 -15.75 3.21 -5.27
C ALA A 266 -15.47 2.73 -3.84
N VAL A 267 -15.35 3.64 -2.87
CA VAL A 267 -14.98 3.32 -1.49
C VAL A 267 -15.84 4.11 -0.50
N ILE A 268 -16.50 3.40 0.41
CA ILE A 268 -17.17 4.00 1.57
C ILE A 268 -16.63 3.37 2.85
N ASN A 269 -16.09 4.20 3.74
CA ASN A 269 -15.60 3.79 5.07
C ASN A 269 -16.75 3.83 6.09
N TYR A 270 -16.81 2.82 6.96
CA TYR A 270 -17.78 2.72 8.05
C TYR A 270 -17.08 3.04 9.37
N CYS A 271 -17.28 4.27 9.85
CA CYS A 271 -16.53 4.85 10.96
C CYS A 271 -17.13 4.62 12.35
N ASP A 272 -18.30 3.98 12.44
CA ASP A 272 -19.00 3.64 13.69
C ASP A 272 -19.04 2.12 13.94
N ASN A 273 -19.72 1.70 15.02
CA ASN A 273 -19.88 0.29 15.40
C ASN A 273 -21.11 -0.40 14.80
N GLU A 274 -21.89 0.28 13.93
CA GLU A 274 -23.08 -0.31 13.33
C GLU A 274 -22.74 -1.48 12.40
N LYS A 275 -21.58 -1.40 11.77
CA LYS A 275 -21.05 -2.45 10.87
C LYS A 275 -19.67 -2.92 11.34
N PRO A 276 -19.40 -4.24 11.27
CA PRO A 276 -18.13 -4.79 11.75
C PRO A 276 -16.96 -4.57 10.77
N TYR A 277 -17.24 -4.37 9.48
CA TYR A 277 -16.21 -4.12 8.47
C TYR A 277 -15.73 -2.67 8.49
N THR A 278 -14.54 -2.45 7.96
CA THR A 278 -13.92 -1.12 7.87
C THR A 278 -14.50 -0.32 6.71
N ARG A 279 -14.73 -0.97 5.57
CA ARG A 279 -15.22 -0.32 4.35
C ARG A 279 -15.89 -1.30 3.41
N ILE A 280 -16.67 -0.77 2.49
CA ILE A 280 -17.10 -1.47 1.29
C ILE A 280 -16.41 -0.84 0.10
N THR A 281 -15.85 -1.70 -0.76
CA THR A 281 -15.28 -1.33 -2.06
C THR A 281 -16.23 -1.84 -3.15
N GLU A 282 -16.69 -0.97 -4.02
CA GLU A 282 -17.48 -1.30 -5.22
C GLU A 282 -16.59 -1.16 -6.45
N HIS A 283 -16.12 -2.28 -6.98
CA HIS A 283 -14.99 -2.31 -7.90
C HIS A 283 -15.25 -1.66 -9.26
N LYS A 284 -16.49 -1.69 -9.78
CA LYS A 284 -16.79 -1.11 -11.11
C LYS A 284 -16.50 0.39 -11.19
N HIS A 285 -16.54 1.10 -10.06
CA HIS A 285 -16.27 2.54 -10.02
C HIS A 285 -14.78 2.91 -10.16
N PHE A 286 -13.87 1.92 -10.14
CA PHE A 286 -12.46 2.16 -10.49
C PHE A 286 -12.20 2.22 -11.98
N SER A 287 -13.18 1.75 -12.80
CA SER A 287 -13.12 1.81 -14.26
C SER A 287 -14.36 2.54 -14.84
N PRO A 288 -14.54 3.84 -14.54
CA PRO A 288 -15.74 4.59 -14.93
C PRO A 288 -15.92 4.75 -16.47
N TRP A 289 -14.92 4.40 -17.25
CA TRP A 289 -14.98 4.34 -18.72
C TRP A 289 -15.63 3.04 -19.23
N GLU A 290 -15.85 2.05 -18.37
CA GLU A 290 -16.53 0.79 -18.69
C GLU A 290 -18.00 0.85 -18.28
N LYS A 291 -18.83 0.00 -18.90
CA LYS A 291 -20.26 -0.11 -18.58
C LYS A 291 -20.56 -1.55 -18.17
N HIS A 292 -21.07 -1.72 -16.97
CA HIS A 292 -21.44 -3.00 -16.41
C HIS A 292 -22.86 -2.94 -15.83
N GLU A 293 -23.72 -3.91 -16.18
CA GLU A 293 -25.07 -4.04 -15.62
C GLU A 293 -25.05 -4.51 -14.16
N LYS A 294 -24.02 -5.28 -13.81
CA LYS A 294 -23.79 -5.80 -12.46
C LYS A 294 -22.57 -5.15 -11.85
N THR A 295 -22.47 -5.25 -10.54
CA THR A 295 -21.30 -4.82 -9.77
C THR A 295 -20.79 -5.94 -8.86
N ILE A 296 -19.52 -5.88 -8.49
CA ILE A 296 -18.90 -6.72 -7.47
C ILE A 296 -18.32 -5.85 -6.37
N CYS A 297 -18.58 -6.25 -5.13
CA CYS A 297 -18.20 -5.50 -3.94
C CYS A 297 -17.41 -6.38 -2.97
N TYR A 298 -16.54 -5.75 -2.21
CA TYR A 298 -15.89 -6.32 -1.04
C TYR A 298 -16.30 -5.58 0.24
N ALA A 299 -16.79 -6.30 1.25
CA ALA A 299 -16.76 -5.82 2.62
C ALA A 299 -15.43 -6.27 3.26
N GLU A 300 -14.65 -5.29 3.75
CA GLU A 300 -13.26 -5.50 4.21
C GLU A 300 -13.18 -5.58 5.72
N TYR A 301 -12.53 -6.63 6.21
CA TYR A 301 -12.25 -6.85 7.62
C TYR A 301 -10.74 -6.90 7.83
N SER A 302 -10.24 -6.15 8.80
CA SER A 302 -8.82 -6.20 9.17
C SER A 302 -8.63 -7.01 10.45
N ARG A 303 -7.66 -7.92 10.47
CA ARG A 303 -7.28 -8.69 11.65
C ARG A 303 -5.78 -8.90 11.76
N GLN A 304 -5.33 -9.46 12.88
CA GLN A 304 -3.95 -9.89 13.04
C GLN A 304 -3.60 -10.97 12.01
N CYS A 305 -2.44 -10.81 11.37
CA CYS A 305 -1.92 -11.76 10.40
C CYS A 305 -1.39 -13.02 11.11
N GLU A 306 -1.88 -14.18 10.72
CA GLU A 306 -1.39 -15.48 11.15
C GLU A 306 -0.38 -16.06 10.15
N GLU A 307 0.20 -17.22 10.46
CA GLU A 307 1.28 -17.81 9.66
C GLU A 307 0.91 -18.11 8.20
N LYS A 308 -0.35 -18.47 7.95
CA LYS A 308 -0.83 -18.84 6.60
C LYS A 308 -1.44 -17.68 5.83
N ASP A 309 -1.57 -16.54 6.49
CA ASP A 309 -2.19 -15.37 5.91
C ASP A 309 -1.24 -14.58 5.02
N ILE A 310 -1.83 -13.74 4.19
CA ILE A 310 -1.09 -12.78 3.38
C ILE A 310 -0.80 -11.54 4.22
N PRO A 311 0.47 -11.14 4.38
CA PRO A 311 0.82 -9.92 5.11
C PRO A 311 0.50 -8.68 4.26
N TYR A 312 -0.27 -7.73 4.83
CA TYR A 312 -0.61 -6.47 4.18
C TYR A 312 0.13 -5.27 4.77
N TYR A 313 -0.03 -5.04 6.07
CA TYR A 313 0.48 -3.85 6.72
C TYR A 313 1.42 -4.21 7.87
N PRO A 314 2.70 -3.79 7.82
CA PRO A 314 3.62 -4.02 8.93
C PRO A 314 3.20 -3.20 10.16
N ILE A 315 3.26 -3.82 11.33
CA ILE A 315 2.99 -3.18 12.62
C ILE A 315 4.32 -2.70 13.18
N ARG A 316 4.55 -1.37 13.21
CA ARG A 316 5.84 -0.76 13.58
C ARG A 316 5.74 0.01 14.90
N GLN A 317 5.54 -0.71 16.01
CA GLN A 317 5.66 -0.17 17.35
C GLN A 317 7.10 -0.35 17.89
N ASN A 318 7.37 0.11 19.11
CA ASN A 318 8.72 0.07 19.68
C ASN A 318 9.30 -1.34 19.79
N ARG A 319 8.47 -2.32 20.15
CA ARG A 319 8.91 -3.73 20.25
C ARG A 319 9.27 -4.30 18.88
N GLU A 320 8.45 -4.02 17.89
CA GLU A 320 8.63 -4.48 16.50
C GLU A 320 9.82 -3.81 15.84
N LYS A 321 10.08 -2.54 16.15
CA LYS A 321 11.30 -1.85 15.72
C LYS A 321 12.57 -2.50 16.27
N ALA A 322 12.58 -2.86 17.55
CA ALA A 322 13.71 -3.56 18.15
C ALA A 322 13.96 -4.95 17.51
N MET A 323 12.89 -5.70 17.25
CA MET A 323 12.99 -6.98 16.52
C MET A 323 13.46 -6.77 15.08
N LEU A 324 12.95 -5.76 14.38
CA LEU A 324 13.38 -5.41 13.03
C LEU A 324 14.88 -5.09 12.99
N GLU A 325 15.40 -4.34 13.95
CA GLU A 325 16.83 -4.00 14.04
C GLU A 325 17.71 -5.26 14.08
N LEU A 326 17.28 -6.31 14.79
CA LEU A 326 18.01 -7.58 14.80
C LEU A 326 18.07 -8.22 13.40
N TYR A 327 16.95 -8.19 12.66
CA TYR A 327 16.93 -8.69 11.28
C TYR A 327 17.72 -7.82 10.32
N VAL A 328 17.68 -6.50 10.46
CA VAL A 328 18.49 -5.57 9.68
C VAL A 328 19.98 -5.84 9.86
N ASN A 329 20.42 -6.04 11.11
CA ASN A 329 21.81 -6.38 11.40
C ASN A 329 22.23 -7.73 10.80
N LYS A 330 21.36 -8.74 10.80
CA LYS A 330 21.61 -10.01 10.09
C LYS A 330 21.70 -9.80 8.57
N ALA A 331 20.77 -9.03 8.01
CA ALA A 331 20.73 -8.75 6.57
C ALA A 331 21.98 -8.00 6.08
N GLN A 332 22.53 -7.07 6.85
CA GLN A 332 23.77 -6.36 6.51
C GLN A 332 24.97 -7.29 6.38
N ASN A 333 24.96 -8.42 7.08
CA ASN A 333 25.99 -9.45 7.01
C ASN A 333 25.70 -10.55 5.98
N GLU A 334 24.53 -10.52 5.33
CA GLU A 334 24.15 -11.49 4.29
C GLU A 334 24.83 -11.12 2.96
N PRO A 335 25.70 -11.98 2.40
CA PRO A 335 26.39 -11.65 1.17
C PRO A 335 25.47 -11.84 -0.05
N ASN A 336 25.59 -10.93 -1.02
CA ASN A 336 24.93 -11.00 -2.31
C ASN A 336 23.38 -11.05 -2.25
N VAL A 337 22.80 -10.47 -1.20
CA VAL A 337 21.35 -10.34 -1.07
C VAL A 337 20.98 -8.88 -0.79
N THR A 338 19.99 -8.37 -1.52
CA THR A 338 19.39 -7.06 -1.26
C THR A 338 17.91 -7.24 -0.99
N PHE A 339 17.47 -6.74 0.15
CA PHE A 339 16.07 -6.77 0.59
C PHE A 339 15.34 -5.54 0.04
N VAL A 340 14.20 -5.77 -0.62
CA VAL A 340 13.45 -4.73 -1.34
C VAL A 340 11.95 -4.83 -1.08
N GLY A 341 11.25 -3.76 -1.36
CA GLY A 341 9.80 -3.70 -1.26
C GLY A 341 9.26 -3.71 0.16
N ARG A 342 7.95 -3.71 0.26
CA ARG A 342 7.22 -3.55 1.53
C ARG A 342 7.61 -4.58 2.59
N LEU A 343 7.66 -5.86 2.21
CA LEU A 343 7.91 -6.95 3.16
C LEU A 343 9.41 -7.13 3.44
N GLY A 344 10.27 -6.97 2.41
CA GLY A 344 11.72 -7.08 2.54
C GLY A 344 12.35 -5.97 3.39
N THR A 345 11.70 -4.80 3.43
CA THR A 345 12.13 -3.67 4.27
C THR A 345 11.24 -3.43 5.49
N TYR A 346 10.18 -4.24 5.66
CA TYR A 346 9.19 -4.08 6.73
C TYR A 346 8.64 -2.65 6.82
N ARG A 347 8.34 -2.01 5.68
CA ARG A 347 7.84 -0.63 5.58
C ARG A 347 6.50 -0.59 4.87
N TYR A 348 5.63 0.36 5.24
CA TYR A 348 4.47 0.68 4.44
C TYR A 348 4.89 1.52 3.23
N LEU A 349 4.70 0.98 2.04
CA LEU A 349 5.08 1.63 0.78
C LEU A 349 3.87 1.69 -0.16
N ASP A 350 3.65 2.86 -0.74
CA ASP A 350 2.73 3.02 -1.85
C ASP A 350 3.34 2.48 -3.15
N MET A 351 2.54 2.24 -4.18
CA MET A 351 3.02 1.62 -5.44
C MET A 351 4.10 2.46 -6.12
N ASP A 352 3.94 3.77 -6.15
CA ASP A 352 4.88 4.70 -6.78
C ASP A 352 6.23 4.72 -6.05
N VAL A 353 6.22 4.76 -4.72
CA VAL A 353 7.43 4.66 -3.90
C VAL A 353 8.12 3.31 -4.14
N THR A 354 7.35 2.22 -4.19
CA THR A 354 7.86 0.88 -4.48
C THR A 354 8.57 0.83 -5.84
N ILE A 355 7.99 1.43 -6.87
CA ILE A 355 8.56 1.50 -8.22
C ILE A 355 9.80 2.39 -8.23
N ALA A 356 9.74 3.57 -7.61
CA ALA A 356 10.87 4.50 -7.54
C ALA A 356 12.08 3.87 -6.83
N GLU A 357 11.85 3.20 -5.70
CA GLU A 357 12.90 2.49 -4.97
C GLU A 357 13.47 1.32 -5.78
N ALA A 358 12.63 0.58 -6.51
CA ALA A 358 13.09 -0.51 -7.37
C ALA A 358 13.97 -0.02 -8.53
N LEU A 359 13.59 1.11 -9.15
CA LEU A 359 14.40 1.78 -10.17
C LEU A 359 15.76 2.23 -9.61
N ALA A 360 15.75 2.90 -8.45
CA ALA A 360 16.97 3.34 -7.78
C ALA A 360 17.87 2.16 -7.33
N THR A 361 17.26 1.08 -6.88
CA THR A 361 17.98 -0.16 -6.52
C THR A 361 18.65 -0.79 -7.74
N SER A 362 17.97 -0.81 -8.88
CA SER A 362 18.55 -1.29 -10.15
C SER A 362 19.73 -0.43 -10.59
N ASP A 363 19.59 0.91 -10.56
CA ASP A 363 20.68 1.83 -10.86
C ASP A 363 21.89 1.57 -9.96
N LYS A 364 21.65 1.40 -8.66
CA LYS A 364 22.70 1.14 -7.66
C LYS A 364 23.41 -0.20 -7.92
N PHE A 365 22.66 -1.24 -8.28
CA PHE A 365 23.25 -2.53 -8.63
C PHE A 365 24.14 -2.42 -9.87
N LEU A 366 23.67 -1.77 -10.93
CA LEU A 366 24.45 -1.60 -12.18
C LEU A 366 25.71 -0.76 -11.95
N GLU A 367 25.64 0.29 -11.11
CA GLU A 367 26.79 1.08 -10.67
C GLU A 367 27.79 0.21 -9.89
N SER A 368 27.29 -0.55 -8.90
CA SER A 368 28.13 -1.43 -8.09
C SER A 368 28.84 -2.50 -8.93
N ALA A 369 28.14 -3.10 -9.90
CA ALA A 369 28.72 -4.07 -10.83
C ALA A 369 29.81 -3.45 -11.72
N ARG A 370 29.62 -2.21 -12.17
CA ARG A 370 30.59 -1.47 -13.00
C ARG A 370 31.85 -1.09 -12.21
N THR A 371 31.70 -0.73 -10.94
CA THR A 371 32.79 -0.28 -10.06
C THR A 371 33.43 -1.40 -9.25
N ASN A 372 32.91 -2.64 -9.38
CA ASN A 372 33.25 -3.79 -8.55
C ASN A 372 33.06 -3.52 -7.04
N ALA A 373 32.08 -2.68 -6.70
CA ALA A 373 31.70 -2.41 -5.31
C ALA A 373 30.66 -3.42 -4.83
N ARG A 374 30.65 -3.66 -3.52
CA ARG A 374 29.61 -4.52 -2.91
C ARG A 374 28.25 -3.84 -2.97
N MET A 375 27.22 -4.56 -3.43
CA MET A 375 25.85 -4.14 -3.32
C MET A 375 25.39 -4.20 -1.86
N PRO A 376 24.75 -3.13 -1.31
CA PRO A 376 24.29 -3.14 0.07
C PRO A 376 23.06 -4.05 0.26
N ALA A 377 22.84 -4.51 1.48
CA ALA A 377 21.65 -5.27 1.83
C ALA A 377 20.35 -4.45 1.71
N PHE A 378 20.44 -3.15 1.85
CA PHE A 378 19.34 -2.19 1.68
C PHE A 378 19.86 -0.97 0.92
N THR A 379 19.10 -0.51 -0.05
CA THR A 379 19.36 0.76 -0.75
C THR A 379 18.69 1.95 -0.05
N ILE A 380 17.69 1.68 0.76
CA ILE A 380 16.99 2.64 1.62
C ILE A 380 17.02 2.08 3.05
N ASP A 381 17.26 2.95 4.03
CA ASP A 381 17.28 2.54 5.43
C ASP A 381 15.89 2.01 5.87
N PRO A 382 15.76 0.72 6.22
CA PRO A 382 14.50 0.16 6.67
C PRO A 382 14.06 0.66 8.05
N MET A 383 14.97 1.31 8.81
CA MET A 383 14.68 1.85 10.13
C MET A 383 14.15 3.29 10.09
N ALA A 384 14.25 3.98 8.94
CA ALA A 384 13.78 5.35 8.76
C ALA A 384 12.26 5.53 8.87
#